data_b12de9f5171f3e509fbf596e40251837
#
_entry.id   b12de9f5171f3e509fbf596e40251837
#
_cell.length_a   1.000
_cell.length_b   1.000
_cell.length_c   1.000
_cell.angle_alpha   90.00
_cell.angle_beta   90.00
_cell.angle_gamma   90.00
#
_symmetry.space_group_name_H-M   'P 1'
#
loop_
_entity.id
_entity.type
_entity.pdbx_description
1 polymer ?
#
loop_
_entity_poly.entity_id
_entity_poly.type
_entity_poly.pdbx_seq_one_letter_code
_entity_poly.pdbx_strand_id
1 'polypeptide(L)' 'MGKITISTLDRMKANGEKFVCITAYDATFARIISEVGAETILVGDSLGMVLQGHESTLPVTIGDMAYHTRC' A
#
# COMPACT_ATOMS: atom_id res chain seq x y z
N MET A 1 10.34 1.96 15.46
CA MET A 1 9.61 0.80 14.94
C MET A 1 10.54 -0.09 14.12
N GLY A 2 10.47 -1.40 14.31
CA GLY A 2 11.31 -2.33 13.56
C GLY A 2 10.95 -2.40 12.08
N LYS A 3 11.93 -2.74 11.27
CA LYS A 3 11.72 -2.89 9.84
C LYS A 3 10.90 -4.16 9.55
N ILE A 4 9.84 -4.03 8.75
CA ILE A 4 9.04 -5.16 8.28
C ILE A 4 9.69 -5.72 7.01
N THR A 5 9.92 -7.03 7.00
CA THR A 5 10.51 -7.75 5.86
C THR A 5 9.56 -8.86 5.42
N ILE A 6 9.88 -9.49 4.28
CA ILE A 6 9.12 -10.66 3.82
C ILE A 6 9.19 -11.78 4.87
N SER A 7 10.34 -11.96 5.51
CA SER A 7 10.50 -12.94 6.58
C SER A 7 9.59 -12.66 7.78
N THR A 8 9.39 -11.38 8.11
CA THR A 8 8.45 -10.95 9.16
C THR A 8 7.03 -11.41 8.84
N LEU A 9 6.58 -11.19 7.61
CA LEU A 9 5.24 -11.56 7.16
C LEU A 9 5.07 -13.09 7.14
N ASP A 10 6.06 -13.82 6.65
CA ASP A 10 6.05 -15.29 6.64
C ASP A 10 5.92 -15.86 8.05
N ARG A 11 6.65 -15.29 9.00
CA ARG A 11 6.59 -15.71 10.40
C ARG A 11 5.22 -15.45 11.00
N MET A 12 4.62 -14.29 10.71
CA MET A 12 3.27 -13.96 11.18
C MET A 12 2.26 -14.95 10.63
N LYS A 13 2.37 -15.32 9.35
CA LYS A 13 1.50 -16.33 8.73
C LYS A 13 1.65 -17.68 9.42
N ALA A 14 2.88 -18.13 9.65
CA ALA A 14 3.16 -19.40 10.30
C ALA A 14 2.62 -19.47 11.72
N ASN A 15 2.61 -18.34 12.43
CA ASN A 15 2.12 -18.25 13.81
C ASN A 15 0.61 -17.97 13.89
N GLY A 16 -0.10 -17.83 12.76
CA GLY A 16 -1.52 -17.50 12.74
C GLY A 16 -1.81 -16.06 13.12
N GLU A 17 -0.83 -15.17 13.10
CA GLU A 17 -1.00 -13.76 13.40
C GLU A 17 -1.53 -13.00 12.18
N LYS A 18 -2.46 -12.09 12.42
CA LYS A 18 -3.00 -11.22 11.37
C LYS A 18 -2.13 -9.98 11.23
N PHE A 19 -1.97 -9.47 10.00
CA PHE A 19 -1.35 -8.19 9.78
C PHE A 19 -2.29 -7.26 9.01
N VAL A 20 -2.00 -5.96 9.10
CA VAL A 20 -2.86 -4.93 8.52
C VAL A 20 -2.30 -4.50 7.17
N CYS A 21 -3.18 -4.43 6.16
CA CYS A 21 -2.88 -3.88 4.85
C CYS A 21 -3.82 -2.69 4.60
N ILE A 22 -3.26 -1.50 4.40
CA ILE A 22 -4.03 -0.28 4.19
C ILE A 22 -3.62 0.35 2.87
N THR A 23 -4.62 0.84 2.11
CA THR A 23 -4.39 1.51 0.84
C THR A 23 -3.84 2.93 1.08
N ALA A 24 -2.81 3.30 0.32
CA ALA A 24 -2.27 4.66 0.27
C ALA A 24 -1.65 4.92 -1.09
N TYR A 25 -1.58 6.19 -1.49
CA TYR A 25 -1.11 6.59 -2.82
C TYR A 25 0.00 7.63 -2.77
N ASP A 26 0.38 8.12 -1.60
CA ASP A 26 1.38 9.17 -1.45
C ASP A 26 2.20 9.01 -0.18
N ALA A 27 3.26 9.81 -0.09
CA ALA A 27 4.22 9.73 1.02
C ALA A 27 3.61 10.13 2.36
N THR A 28 2.71 11.09 2.39
CA THR A 28 2.11 11.59 3.62
C THR A 28 1.29 10.50 4.32
N PHE A 29 0.37 9.88 3.56
CA PHE A 29 -0.45 8.80 4.13
C PHE A 29 0.37 7.55 4.40
N ALA A 30 1.35 7.22 3.55
CA ALA A 30 2.23 6.09 3.79
C ALA A 30 2.99 6.24 5.10
N ARG A 31 3.49 7.44 5.40
CA ARG A 31 4.17 7.72 6.66
C ARG A 31 3.25 7.53 7.86
N ILE A 32 2.05 8.08 7.81
CA ILE A 32 1.06 7.97 8.90
C ILE A 32 0.71 6.50 9.14
N ILE A 33 0.44 5.75 8.08
CA ILE A 33 0.09 4.33 8.14
C ILE A 33 1.23 3.52 8.75
N SER A 34 2.47 3.82 8.36
CA SER A 34 3.66 3.17 8.91
C SER A 34 3.83 3.47 10.40
N GLU A 35 3.61 4.72 10.80
CA GLU A 35 3.75 5.14 12.20
C GLU A 35 2.71 4.50 13.11
N VAL A 36 1.50 4.25 12.63
CA VAL A 36 0.47 3.57 13.44
C VAL A 36 0.64 2.05 13.45
N GLY A 37 1.62 1.51 12.73
CA GLY A 37 2.02 0.12 12.84
C GLY A 37 1.45 -0.84 11.81
N ALA A 38 0.85 -0.35 10.72
CA ALA A 38 0.43 -1.22 9.62
C ALA A 38 1.67 -1.87 8.97
N GLU A 39 1.61 -3.16 8.68
CA GLU A 39 2.74 -3.91 8.15
C GLU A 39 2.88 -3.80 6.63
N THR A 40 1.78 -3.53 5.92
CA THR A 40 1.79 -3.47 4.46
C THR A 40 0.92 -2.31 3.95
N ILE A 41 1.25 -1.83 2.76
CA ILE A 41 0.49 -0.79 2.06
C ILE A 41 0.15 -1.30 0.67
N LEU A 42 -1.12 -1.17 0.28
CA LEU A 42 -1.57 -1.47 -1.06
C LEU A 42 -1.59 -0.20 -1.89
N VAL A 43 -0.85 -0.20 -2.99
CA VAL A 43 -0.94 0.86 -4.02
C VAL A 43 -1.67 0.24 -5.20
N GLY A 44 -2.97 0.46 -5.27
CA GLY A 44 -3.84 -0.18 -6.25
C GLY A 44 -4.32 0.77 -7.33
N ASP A 45 -4.86 0.22 -8.42
CA ASP A 45 -5.36 0.98 -9.57
C ASP A 45 -6.64 1.78 -9.27
N SER A 46 -7.24 1.57 -8.11
CA SER A 46 -8.32 2.45 -7.63
C SER A 46 -7.88 3.92 -7.51
N LEU A 47 -6.56 4.19 -7.51
CA LEU A 47 -6.04 5.57 -7.59
C LEU A 47 -6.60 6.33 -8.79
N GLY A 48 -6.92 5.64 -9.89
CA GLY A 48 -7.51 6.25 -11.07
C GLY A 48 -8.88 6.87 -10.78
N MET A 49 -9.65 6.26 -9.92
CA MET A 49 -10.97 6.76 -9.51
C MET A 49 -10.87 7.78 -8.38
N VAL A 50 -10.03 7.49 -7.39
CA VAL A 50 -9.92 8.29 -6.17
C VAL A 50 -9.14 9.58 -6.39
N LEU A 51 -8.02 9.51 -7.11
CA LEU A 51 -7.11 10.64 -7.29
C LEU A 51 -7.22 11.30 -8.66
N GLN A 52 -7.40 10.50 -9.72
CA GLN A 52 -7.38 11.01 -11.09
C GLN A 52 -8.77 11.37 -11.62
N GLY A 53 -9.83 11.01 -10.90
CA GLY A 53 -11.19 11.38 -11.25
C GLY A 53 -11.81 10.57 -12.39
N HIS A 54 -11.25 9.42 -12.73
CA HIS A 54 -11.83 8.53 -13.74
C HIS A 54 -13.03 7.77 -13.19
N GLU A 55 -13.92 7.33 -14.07
CA GLU A 55 -15.09 6.54 -13.70
C GLU A 55 -14.76 5.06 -13.50
N SER A 56 -13.57 4.61 -13.93
CA SER A 56 -13.11 3.23 -13.79
C SER A 56 -11.59 3.19 -13.62
N THR A 57 -11.06 1.99 -13.38
CA THR A 57 -9.60 1.78 -13.25
C THR A 57 -8.92 1.58 -14.60
N LEU A 58 -9.70 1.42 -15.69
CA LEU A 58 -9.16 1.10 -17.01
C LEU A 58 -8.14 2.10 -17.56
N PRO A 59 -8.29 3.43 -17.36
CA PRO A 59 -7.30 4.39 -17.88
C PRO A 59 -5.96 4.40 -17.13
N VAL A 60 -5.85 3.71 -15.99
CA VAL A 60 -4.62 3.72 -15.19
C VAL A 60 -3.52 2.94 -15.91
N THR A 61 -2.35 3.58 -16.05
CA THR A 61 -1.20 2.98 -16.73
C THR A 61 -0.24 2.36 -15.72
N ILE A 62 0.66 1.51 -16.22
CA ILE A 62 1.74 0.95 -15.40
C ILE A 62 2.67 2.07 -14.89
N GLY A 63 2.84 3.14 -15.67
CA GLY A 63 3.60 4.32 -15.27
C GLY A 63 2.98 5.03 -14.08
N ASP A 64 1.65 5.17 -14.05
CA ASP A 64 0.91 5.72 -12.93
C ASP A 64 1.15 4.90 -11.67
N MET A 65 1.05 3.58 -11.78
CA MET A 65 1.27 2.66 -10.65
C MET A 65 2.70 2.78 -10.12
N ALA A 66 3.69 2.82 -11.00
CA ALA A 66 5.08 2.96 -10.63
C ALA A 66 5.34 4.30 -9.92
N TYR A 67 4.75 5.38 -10.42
CA TYR A 67 4.88 6.71 -9.83
C TYR A 67 4.36 6.74 -8.39
N HIS A 68 3.13 6.29 -8.19
CA HIS A 68 2.51 6.31 -6.86
C HIS A 68 3.19 5.35 -5.88
N THR A 69 3.73 4.23 -6.38
CA THR A 69 4.51 3.32 -5.54
C THR A 69 5.82 3.95 -5.10
N ARG A 70 6.45 4.79 -5.96
CA ARG A 70 7.66 5.52 -5.57
C ARG A 70 7.42 6.55 -4.49
N CYS A 71 6.26 7.15 -4.46
CA CYS A 71 5.92 8.11 -3.41
C CYS A 71 5.99 7.45 -2.03
#